data_965fcbdef127fec4f2ffb56d009e2d4d
#
_entry.id   965fcbdef127fec4f2ffb56d009e2d4d
#
_cell.length_a   1.000
_cell.length_b   1.000
_cell.length_c   1.000
_cell.angle_alpha   90.00
_cell.angle_beta   90.00
_cell.angle_gamma   90.00
#
_symmetry.space_group_name_H-M   'P 1'
#
loop_
_entity.id
_entity.type
_entity.pdbx_description
1 polymer ?
#
loop_
_entity_poly.entity_id
_entity_poly.type
_entity_poly.pdbx_seq_one_letter_code
_entity_poly.pdbx_strand_id
1 'polypeptide(L)'
;MYGYDHILLNLSLCAIGTALAQRLHMPAAPVPPAHDVAAWTGALALAAGSLAPDMDDDRSAIRRATVTDGLAWKGPHRGWTHTAWACLAVAALAAAVPWSPVRWFAVGWVLHVCTDAMSTAGIAWWYPLRRPSWHLWNGIVCRDRAPGPRYRTGGRGEHIIVGTAAVLALAGLALTPGA
;
A
#
# COMPACT_ATOMS: atom_id res chain seq x y z
N MET A 1 0.85 -9.49 2.40
CA MET A 1 1.12 -9.76 0.96
C MET A 1 2.62 -9.81 0.73
N TYR A 2 3.08 -10.39 -0.40
CA TYR A 2 4.45 -10.15 -0.85
C TYR A 2 4.59 -8.73 -1.40
N GLY A 3 5.79 -8.14 -1.31
CA GLY A 3 5.99 -6.74 -1.71
C GLY A 3 5.56 -6.42 -3.15
N TYR A 4 5.80 -7.32 -4.11
CA TYR A 4 5.36 -7.14 -5.50
C TYR A 4 3.83 -7.20 -5.66
N ASP A 5 3.14 -7.99 -4.83
CA ASP A 5 1.68 -8.06 -4.83
C ASP A 5 1.06 -6.76 -4.29
N HIS A 6 1.68 -6.14 -3.27
CA HIS A 6 1.27 -4.80 -2.81
C HIS A 6 1.43 -3.76 -3.91
N ILE A 7 2.55 -3.75 -4.62
CA ILE A 7 2.77 -2.81 -5.73
C ILE A 7 1.69 -3.00 -6.80
N LEU A 8 1.52 -4.23 -7.29
CA LEU A 8 0.58 -4.52 -8.37
C LEU A 8 -0.87 -4.21 -7.97
N LEU A 9 -1.28 -4.60 -6.75
CA LEU A 9 -2.61 -4.31 -6.24
C LEU A 9 -2.85 -2.81 -6.11
N ASN A 10 -1.92 -2.08 -5.51
CA ASN A 10 -2.09 -0.65 -5.26
C ASN A 10 -2.09 0.16 -6.57
N LEU A 11 -1.24 -0.17 -7.53
CA LEU A 11 -1.28 0.42 -8.86
C LEU A 11 -2.62 0.13 -9.56
N SER A 12 -3.12 -1.10 -9.45
CA SER A 12 -4.40 -1.50 -10.02
C SER A 12 -5.57 -0.75 -9.38
N LEU A 13 -5.61 -0.63 -8.07
CA LEU A 13 -6.64 0.11 -7.34
C LEU A 13 -6.65 1.59 -7.72
N CYS A 14 -5.48 2.21 -7.86
CA CYS A 14 -5.37 3.59 -8.31
C CYS A 14 -5.87 3.76 -9.75
N ALA A 15 -5.51 2.85 -10.66
CA ALA A 15 -5.97 2.88 -12.04
C ALA A 15 -7.50 2.70 -12.14
N ILE A 16 -8.08 1.75 -11.41
CA ILE A 16 -9.54 1.54 -11.33
C ILE A 16 -10.22 2.79 -10.77
N GLY A 17 -9.71 3.33 -9.67
CA GLY A 17 -10.28 4.54 -9.05
C GLY A 17 -10.27 5.73 -9.99
N THR A 18 -9.20 5.93 -10.73
CA THR A 18 -9.08 7.01 -11.72
C THR A 18 -10.05 6.81 -12.88
N ALA A 19 -10.11 5.61 -13.46
CA ALA A 19 -11.03 5.30 -14.55
C ALA A 19 -12.50 5.46 -14.13
N LEU A 20 -12.84 5.05 -12.91
CA LEU A 20 -14.19 5.22 -12.36
C LEU A 20 -14.53 6.69 -12.13
N ALA A 21 -13.62 7.46 -11.53
CA ALA A 21 -13.81 8.88 -11.29
C ALA A 21 -14.02 9.65 -12.59
N GLN A 22 -13.26 9.35 -13.64
CA GLN A 22 -13.45 9.94 -14.98
C GLN A 22 -14.82 9.61 -15.55
N ARG A 23 -15.29 8.37 -15.43
CA ARG A 23 -16.63 7.96 -15.90
C ARG A 23 -17.76 8.65 -15.15
N LEU A 24 -17.57 8.91 -13.87
CA LEU A 24 -18.54 9.59 -13.03
C LEU A 24 -18.44 11.12 -13.11
N HIS A 25 -17.60 11.65 -14.02
CA HIS A 25 -17.29 13.08 -14.14
C HIS A 25 -16.85 13.71 -12.82
N MET A 26 -16.22 12.91 -11.95
CA MET A 26 -15.65 13.40 -10.70
C MET A 26 -14.26 14.00 -10.95
N PRO A 27 -13.83 14.99 -10.13
CA PRO A 27 -12.47 15.47 -10.21
C PRO A 27 -11.50 14.31 -9.92
N ALA A 28 -10.85 13.83 -10.95
CA ALA A 28 -9.80 12.82 -10.86
C ALA A 28 -8.51 13.40 -11.40
N ALA A 29 -7.39 12.98 -10.84
CA ALA A 29 -6.13 13.22 -11.52
C ALA A 29 -6.19 12.56 -12.90
N PRO A 30 -5.91 13.26 -14.00
CA PRO A 30 -5.87 12.64 -15.31
C PRO A 30 -4.85 11.50 -15.27
N VAL A 31 -5.16 10.37 -15.91
CA VAL A 31 -4.15 9.35 -16.19
C VAL A 31 -3.14 10.03 -17.12
N PRO A 32 -1.91 10.28 -16.67
CA PRO A 32 -0.96 10.99 -17.53
C PRO A 32 -0.60 10.07 -18.68
N PRO A 33 -0.37 10.62 -19.88
CA PRO A 33 0.06 9.84 -21.02
C PRO A 33 1.38 9.11 -20.70
N ALA A 34 1.59 7.94 -21.29
CA ALA A 34 2.74 7.07 -21.01
C ALA A 34 4.11 7.73 -21.22
N HIS A 35 4.17 8.82 -21.97
CA HIS A 35 5.39 9.62 -22.20
C HIS A 35 5.59 10.75 -21.17
N ASP A 36 4.65 10.94 -20.23
CA ASP A 36 4.77 11.98 -19.21
C ASP A 36 5.66 11.50 -18.05
N VAL A 37 6.78 12.17 -17.85
CA VAL A 37 7.72 11.91 -16.75
C VAL A 37 7.03 12.04 -15.38
N ALA A 38 6.05 12.93 -15.24
CA ALA A 38 5.30 13.09 -14.01
C ALA A 38 4.46 11.84 -13.67
N ALA A 39 3.95 11.12 -14.69
CA ALA A 39 3.25 9.86 -14.51
C ALA A 39 4.15 8.80 -13.90
N TRP A 40 5.34 8.65 -14.47
CA TRP A 40 6.30 7.65 -14.01
C TRP A 40 6.82 7.95 -12.62
N THR A 41 7.10 9.23 -12.32
CA THR A 41 7.52 9.63 -10.96
C THR A 41 6.42 9.38 -9.93
N GLY A 42 5.15 9.60 -10.28
CA GLY A 42 4.00 9.26 -9.44
C GLY A 42 3.86 7.75 -9.22
N ALA A 43 3.95 6.95 -10.29
CA ALA A 43 3.87 5.49 -10.20
C ALA A 43 5.02 4.89 -9.37
N LEU A 44 6.25 5.39 -9.56
CA LEU A 44 7.41 4.98 -8.76
C LEU A 44 7.26 5.37 -7.29
N ALA A 45 6.74 6.56 -7.02
CA ALA A 45 6.48 7.01 -5.65
C ALA A 45 5.38 6.17 -4.98
N LEU A 46 4.30 5.84 -5.70
CA LEU A 46 3.28 4.92 -5.23
C LEU A 46 3.87 3.53 -4.90
N ALA A 47 4.68 2.99 -5.81
CA ALA A 47 5.34 1.70 -5.60
C ALA A 47 6.28 1.74 -4.38
N ALA A 48 7.07 2.80 -4.23
CA ALA A 48 7.93 3.00 -3.06
C ALA A 48 7.10 3.09 -1.77
N GLY A 49 6.00 3.84 -1.77
CA GLY A 49 5.07 3.92 -0.65
C GLY A 49 4.41 2.59 -0.32
N SER A 50 4.12 1.77 -1.35
CA SER A 50 3.56 0.43 -1.18
C SER A 50 4.54 -0.58 -0.57
N LEU A 51 5.83 -0.30 -0.54
CA LEU A 51 6.85 -1.14 0.08
C LEU A 51 7.35 -0.61 1.42
N ALA A 52 7.23 0.71 1.62
CA ALA A 52 7.86 1.39 2.73
C ALA A 52 7.41 0.90 4.12
N PRO A 53 6.12 0.53 4.38
CA PRO A 53 5.74 -0.02 5.68
C PRO A 53 6.50 -1.28 6.06
N ASP A 54 6.88 -2.12 5.07
CA ASP A 54 7.60 -3.39 5.27
C ASP A 54 9.12 -3.19 5.53
N MET A 55 9.60 -1.96 5.65
CA MET A 55 11.00 -1.71 6.04
C MET A 55 11.35 -2.27 7.43
N ASP A 56 10.36 -2.54 8.25
CA ASP A 56 10.50 -3.16 9.56
C ASP A 56 10.66 -4.69 9.50
N ASP A 57 10.45 -5.32 8.33
CA ASP A 57 10.65 -6.76 8.13
C ASP A 57 12.03 -7.08 7.52
N ASP A 58 12.83 -7.86 8.24
CA ASP A 58 14.16 -8.32 7.79
C ASP A 58 14.14 -9.10 6.47
N ARG A 59 12.99 -9.64 6.11
CA ARG A 59 12.78 -10.45 4.91
C ARG A 59 12.26 -9.64 3.73
N SER A 60 11.91 -8.37 3.95
CA SER A 60 11.33 -7.53 2.90
C SER A 60 12.34 -7.21 1.78
N ALA A 61 11.82 -7.05 0.57
CA ALA A 61 12.65 -6.68 -0.58
C ALA A 61 13.26 -5.29 -0.42
N ILE A 62 12.51 -4.35 0.15
CA ILE A 62 12.98 -2.98 0.36
C ILE A 62 14.13 -2.92 1.36
N ARG A 63 14.08 -3.70 2.44
CA ARG A 63 15.17 -3.73 3.42
C ARG A 63 16.45 -4.35 2.83
N ARG A 64 16.32 -5.38 1.99
CA ARG A 64 17.47 -5.96 1.28
C ARG A 64 18.05 -5.05 0.22
N ALA A 65 17.25 -4.16 -0.38
CA ALA A 65 17.69 -3.22 -1.40
C ALA A 65 18.28 -1.94 -0.81
N THR A 66 17.81 -1.54 0.37
CA THR A 66 18.33 -0.37 1.08
C THR A 66 19.35 -0.85 2.11
N VAL A 67 20.62 -0.47 1.94
CA VAL A 67 21.72 -0.82 2.87
C VAL A 67 21.51 -0.11 4.23
N THR A 68 20.39 -0.37 4.87
CA THR A 68 19.97 0.27 6.12
C THR A 68 20.26 -0.61 7.34
N ASP A 69 21.23 -1.50 7.27
CA ASP A 69 21.65 -2.35 8.40
C ASP A 69 22.00 -1.55 9.68
N GLY A 70 22.34 -0.28 9.53
CA GLY A 70 22.60 0.64 10.66
C GLY A 70 21.37 1.41 11.15
N LEU A 71 20.31 1.54 10.33
CA LEU A 71 19.03 2.20 10.66
C LEU A 71 17.92 1.19 10.96
N ALA A 72 18.30 -0.06 11.18
CA ALA A 72 17.39 -1.14 11.46
C ALA A 72 16.49 -0.80 12.64
N TRP A 73 15.25 -0.45 12.32
CA TRP A 73 14.20 -0.32 13.31
C TRP A 73 14.03 -1.67 14.03
N LYS A 74 14.47 -1.73 15.27
CA LYS A 74 14.39 -2.94 16.12
C LYS A 74 12.97 -3.10 16.73
N GLY A 75 11.95 -2.89 15.96
CA GLY A 75 10.56 -3.05 16.38
C GLY A 75 9.95 -4.33 15.83
N PRO A 76 8.80 -4.74 16.35
CA PRO A 76 8.06 -5.87 15.81
C PRO A 76 7.55 -5.51 14.40
N HIS A 77 7.67 -6.44 13.46
CA HIS A 77 7.03 -6.33 12.14
C HIS A 77 5.52 -6.06 12.30
N ARG A 78 4.99 -5.17 11.48
CA ARG A 78 3.62 -4.62 11.60
C ARG A 78 3.38 -3.85 12.91
N GLY A 79 4.46 -3.29 13.49
CA GLY A 79 4.42 -2.38 14.62
C GLY A 79 4.12 -0.94 14.18
N TRP A 80 5.05 -0.02 14.44
CA TRP A 80 4.86 1.41 14.21
C TRP A 80 4.49 1.81 12.78
N THR A 81 5.06 1.15 11.79
CA THR A 81 4.86 1.46 10.37
C THR A 81 3.45 1.10 9.88
N HIS A 82 2.79 0.15 10.53
CA HIS A 82 1.46 -0.36 10.17
C HIS A 82 0.35 0.17 11.09
N THR A 83 0.50 1.37 11.64
CA THR A 83 -0.48 1.97 12.53
C THR A 83 -1.29 3.08 11.85
N ALA A 84 -2.44 3.43 12.44
CA ALA A 84 -3.19 4.61 12.05
C ALA A 84 -2.34 5.90 12.18
N TRP A 85 -1.46 5.95 13.17
CA TRP A 85 -0.57 7.09 13.39
C TRP A 85 0.42 7.28 12.25
N ALA A 86 1.01 6.19 11.75
CA ALA A 86 1.90 6.25 10.59
C ALA A 86 1.14 6.71 9.34
N CYS A 87 -0.06 6.20 9.11
CA CYS A 87 -0.92 6.64 8.01
C CYS A 87 -1.25 8.13 8.13
N LEU A 88 -1.62 8.61 9.32
CA LEU A 88 -1.88 10.03 9.55
C LEU A 88 -0.63 10.90 9.35
N ALA A 89 0.53 10.44 9.81
CA ALA A 89 1.79 11.17 9.64
C ALA A 89 2.16 11.34 8.16
N VAL A 90 2.09 10.27 7.36
CA VAL A 90 2.39 10.37 5.92
C VAL A 90 1.33 11.17 5.16
N ALA A 91 0.06 11.10 5.57
CA ALA A 91 -1.01 11.91 5.00
C ALA A 91 -0.82 13.41 5.33
N ALA A 92 -0.44 13.74 6.55
CA ALA A 92 -0.13 15.11 6.97
C ALA A 92 1.09 15.67 6.20
N LEU A 93 2.13 14.84 6.03
CA LEU A 93 3.29 15.21 5.21
C LEU A 93 2.87 15.50 3.76
N ALA A 94 2.02 14.65 3.18
CA ALA A 94 1.51 14.82 1.82
C ALA A 94 0.61 16.05 1.65
N ALA A 95 -0.08 16.47 2.71
CA ALA A 95 -0.85 17.70 2.74
C ALA A 95 0.06 18.95 2.84
N ALA A 96 1.13 18.86 3.63
CA ALA A 96 2.06 19.97 3.85
C ALA A 96 3.03 20.21 2.67
N VAL A 97 3.38 19.16 1.94
CA VAL A 97 4.34 19.24 0.82
C VAL A 97 3.59 19.25 -0.51
N PRO A 98 3.56 20.36 -1.27
CA PRO A 98 2.82 20.46 -2.54
C PRO A 98 3.52 19.75 -3.71
N TRP A 99 4.16 18.61 -3.45
CA TRP A 99 4.88 17.82 -4.44
C TRP A 99 4.15 16.50 -4.72
N SER A 100 3.74 16.30 -5.96
CA SER A 100 2.91 15.16 -6.38
C SER A 100 3.47 13.79 -5.97
N PRO A 101 4.77 13.49 -6.11
CA PRO A 101 5.32 12.20 -5.67
C PRO A 101 5.12 11.91 -4.18
N VAL A 102 5.16 12.92 -3.30
CA VAL A 102 4.89 12.71 -1.86
C VAL A 102 3.46 12.26 -1.61
N ARG A 103 2.50 12.81 -2.38
CA ARG A 103 1.09 12.40 -2.31
C ARG A 103 0.91 10.96 -2.78
N TRP A 104 1.52 10.59 -3.88
CA TRP A 104 1.47 9.22 -4.39
C TRP A 104 2.16 8.22 -3.46
N PHE A 105 3.27 8.60 -2.84
CA PHE A 105 3.92 7.81 -1.80
C PHE A 105 2.98 7.58 -0.61
N ALA A 106 2.32 8.63 -0.11
CA ALA A 106 1.38 8.51 0.99
C ALA A 106 0.18 7.60 0.63
N VAL A 107 -0.35 7.70 -0.58
CA VAL A 107 -1.39 6.80 -1.09
C VAL A 107 -0.92 5.35 -1.06
N GLY A 108 0.28 5.07 -1.59
CA GLY A 108 0.86 3.73 -1.57
C GLY A 108 1.01 3.17 -0.16
N TRP A 109 1.50 3.99 0.79
CA TRP A 109 1.63 3.62 2.19
C TRP A 109 0.30 3.23 2.82
N VAL A 110 -0.71 4.11 2.69
CA VAL A 110 -2.05 3.89 3.27
C VAL A 110 -2.70 2.64 2.68
N LEU A 111 -2.64 2.47 1.35
CA LEU A 111 -3.18 1.28 0.68
C LEU A 111 -2.49 0.00 1.15
N HIS A 112 -1.16 0.01 1.32
CA HIS A 112 -0.43 -1.14 1.88
C HIS A 112 -0.98 -1.53 3.25
N VAL A 113 -1.08 -0.58 4.18
CA VAL A 113 -1.58 -0.82 5.54
C VAL A 113 -3.02 -1.32 5.52
N CYS A 114 -3.89 -0.76 4.67
CA CYS A 114 -5.27 -1.21 4.51
C CYS A 114 -5.36 -2.63 3.97
N THR A 115 -4.56 -2.98 2.95
CA THR A 115 -4.56 -4.34 2.40
C THR A 115 -4.01 -5.35 3.40
N ASP A 116 -3.00 -4.99 4.18
CA ASP A 116 -2.48 -5.85 5.24
C ASP A 116 -3.44 -6.05 6.40
N ALA A 117 -4.30 -5.07 6.69
CA ALA A 117 -5.40 -5.23 7.64
C ALA A 117 -6.41 -6.33 7.23
N MET A 118 -6.53 -6.59 5.91
CA MET A 118 -7.38 -7.65 5.36
C MET A 118 -6.71 -9.03 5.40
N SER A 119 -5.43 -9.13 5.71
CA SER A 119 -4.74 -10.41 5.83
C SER A 119 -5.20 -11.17 7.08
N THR A 120 -4.97 -12.50 7.11
CA THR A 120 -5.26 -13.33 8.29
C THR A 120 -4.43 -12.92 9.50
N ALA A 121 -3.29 -12.30 9.30
CA ALA A 121 -2.43 -11.76 10.36
C ALA A 121 -3.00 -10.47 10.97
N GLY A 122 -3.61 -9.60 10.15
CA GLY A 122 -4.09 -8.30 10.59
C GLY A 122 -2.97 -7.31 10.90
N ILE A 123 -3.33 -6.18 11.47
CA ILE A 123 -2.40 -5.11 11.90
C ILE A 123 -2.83 -4.55 13.25
N ALA A 124 -1.93 -3.81 13.91
CA ALA A 124 -2.19 -3.16 15.19
C ALA A 124 -2.45 -1.66 15.01
N TRP A 125 -3.67 -1.28 14.59
CA TRP A 125 -4.05 0.11 14.26
C TRP A 125 -3.61 1.15 15.31
N TRP A 126 -3.74 0.81 16.61
CA TRP A 126 -3.59 1.75 17.71
C TRP A 126 -2.34 1.48 18.57
N TYR A 127 -1.38 0.72 18.06
CA TYR A 127 -0.11 0.52 18.74
C TYR A 127 0.61 1.87 18.93
N PRO A 128 1.24 2.18 20.09
CA PRO A 128 1.37 1.36 21.31
C PRO A 128 0.24 1.59 22.33
N LEU A 129 -0.74 2.48 22.06
CA LEU A 129 -1.75 2.92 23.04
C LEU A 129 -2.72 1.80 23.43
N ARG A 130 -3.13 0.99 22.49
CA ARG A 130 -3.84 -0.25 22.76
C ARG A 130 -2.87 -1.38 22.59
N ARG A 131 -2.61 -2.09 23.67
CA ARG A 131 -2.04 -3.42 23.62
C ARG A 131 -3.22 -4.39 23.57
N PRO A 132 -3.68 -4.81 22.40
CA PRO A 132 -4.64 -5.87 22.33
C PRO A 132 -4.01 -7.12 22.94
N SER A 133 -4.78 -8.19 23.25
CA SER A 133 -4.28 -9.47 23.72
C SER A 133 -3.38 -10.09 22.64
N TRP A 134 -2.10 -9.87 22.72
CA TRP A 134 -1.09 -10.10 21.73
C TRP A 134 -0.72 -11.57 21.66
N HIS A 135 -0.74 -12.11 20.47
CA HIS A 135 0.10 -13.25 20.15
C HIS A 135 1.25 -12.73 19.32
N LEU A 136 2.42 -12.59 19.91
CA LEU A 136 3.69 -12.45 19.19
C LEU A 136 3.99 -13.80 18.55
N TRP A 137 3.72 -13.94 17.27
CA TRP A 137 4.13 -15.11 16.52
C TRP A 137 5.29 -14.70 15.61
N ASN A 138 6.47 -15.27 15.84
CA ASN A 138 7.71 -14.98 15.08
C ASN A 138 8.04 -13.49 14.91
N GLY A 139 7.79 -12.67 15.92
CA GLY A 139 8.07 -11.23 15.86
C GLY A 139 7.02 -10.41 15.11
N ILE A 140 5.94 -11.02 14.65
CA ILE A 140 4.84 -10.33 13.97
C ILE A 140 3.81 -9.89 15.01
N VAL A 141 3.50 -8.61 15.00
CA VAL A 141 2.43 -8.03 15.80
C VAL A 141 1.14 -8.13 15.01
N CYS A 142 0.27 -9.04 15.43
CA CYS A 142 -1.00 -9.26 14.76
C CYS A 142 -2.15 -8.92 15.68
N ARG A 143 -3.14 -8.07 15.24
CA ARG A 143 -4.39 -8.21 15.89
C ARG A 143 -5.68 -7.59 15.42
N ASP A 144 -5.80 -6.40 15.01
CA ASP A 144 -7.14 -5.94 14.66
C ASP A 144 -7.47 -6.43 13.26
N ARG A 145 -8.46 -7.34 13.21
CA ARG A 145 -8.92 -7.89 11.94
C ARG A 145 -10.01 -7.00 11.38
N ALA A 146 -9.81 -6.48 10.18
CA ALA A 146 -10.89 -5.83 9.47
C ALA A 146 -12.04 -6.83 9.22
N PRO A 147 -13.31 -6.41 9.32
CA PRO A 147 -14.42 -7.24 8.88
C PRO A 147 -14.33 -7.43 7.35
N GLY A 148 -14.58 -8.65 6.88
CA GLY A 148 -14.62 -8.92 5.44
C GLY A 148 -13.81 -10.14 5.02
N PRO A 149 -13.69 -10.36 3.70
CA PRO A 149 -12.92 -11.47 3.13
C PRO A 149 -11.46 -11.34 3.52
N ARG A 150 -10.86 -12.47 3.86
CA ARG A 150 -9.46 -12.54 4.33
C ARG A 150 -8.64 -13.39 3.40
N TYR A 151 -7.39 -12.98 3.21
CA TYR A 151 -6.43 -13.76 2.48
C TYR A 151 -5.24 -14.14 3.38
N ARG A 152 -4.60 -15.24 3.05
CA ARG A 152 -3.34 -15.68 3.64
C ARG A 152 -2.20 -15.24 2.72
N THR A 153 -1.17 -14.60 3.29
CA THR A 153 0.03 -14.21 2.53
C THR A 153 0.64 -15.43 1.83
N GLY A 154 0.91 -15.30 0.54
CA GLY A 154 1.36 -16.39 -0.34
C GLY A 154 0.28 -17.43 -0.68
N GLY A 155 -0.99 -17.18 -0.33
CA GLY A 155 -2.09 -18.08 -0.61
C GLY A 155 -2.79 -17.78 -1.94
N ARG A 156 -3.55 -18.77 -2.46
CA ARG A 156 -4.33 -18.61 -3.71
C ARG A 156 -5.26 -17.41 -3.67
N GLY A 157 -5.86 -17.10 -2.51
CA GLY A 157 -6.74 -15.94 -2.35
C GLY A 157 -6.05 -14.61 -2.62
N GLU A 158 -4.80 -14.45 -2.22
CA GLU A 158 -3.99 -13.27 -2.52
C GLU A 158 -3.80 -13.10 -4.03
N HIS A 159 -3.36 -14.14 -4.72
CA HIS A 159 -3.14 -14.09 -6.17
C HIS A 159 -4.44 -13.85 -6.96
N ILE A 160 -5.58 -14.39 -6.49
CA ILE A 160 -6.89 -14.10 -7.09
C ILE A 160 -7.24 -12.63 -6.93
N ILE A 161 -7.09 -12.05 -5.74
CA ILE A 161 -7.38 -10.63 -5.48
C ILE A 161 -6.51 -9.74 -6.38
N VAL A 162 -5.21 -9.97 -6.37
CA VAL A 162 -4.24 -9.18 -7.15
C VAL A 162 -4.50 -9.32 -8.64
N GLY A 163 -4.68 -10.55 -9.13
CA GLY A 163 -4.95 -10.82 -10.55
C GLY A 163 -6.27 -10.21 -11.02
N THR A 164 -7.34 -10.32 -10.21
CA THR A 164 -8.63 -9.70 -10.53
C THR A 164 -8.51 -8.18 -10.60
N ALA A 165 -7.83 -7.56 -9.64
CA ALA A 165 -7.62 -6.12 -9.65
C ALA A 165 -6.83 -5.66 -10.89
N ALA A 166 -5.78 -6.41 -11.27
CA ALA A 166 -4.99 -6.11 -12.45
C ALA A 166 -5.82 -6.19 -13.75
N VAL A 167 -6.65 -7.23 -13.88
CA VAL A 167 -7.54 -7.38 -15.05
C VAL A 167 -8.57 -6.25 -15.11
N LEU A 168 -9.17 -5.89 -13.98
CA LEU A 168 -10.14 -4.79 -13.93
C LEU A 168 -9.48 -3.43 -14.23
N ALA A 169 -8.23 -3.21 -13.79
CA ALA A 169 -7.47 -2.00 -14.11
C ALA A 169 -7.21 -1.90 -15.62
N LEU A 170 -6.74 -2.98 -16.24
CA LEU A 170 -6.50 -3.02 -17.70
C LEU A 170 -7.79 -2.80 -18.49
N ALA A 171 -8.89 -3.44 -18.10
CA ALA A 171 -10.20 -3.24 -18.72
C ALA A 171 -10.68 -1.80 -18.56
N GLY A 172 -10.51 -1.21 -17.38
CA GLY A 172 -10.85 0.19 -17.10
C GLY A 172 -10.08 1.15 -18.01
N LEU A 173 -8.77 0.97 -18.12
CA LEU A 173 -7.91 1.78 -19.00
C LEU A 173 -8.30 1.64 -20.47
N ALA A 174 -8.51 0.41 -20.96
CA ALA A 174 -8.89 0.16 -22.34
C ALA A 174 -10.24 0.78 -22.73
N LEU A 175 -11.12 1.01 -21.75
CA LEU A 175 -12.45 1.60 -21.93
C LEU A 175 -12.48 3.11 -21.67
N THR A 176 -11.34 3.73 -21.36
CA THR A 176 -11.25 5.18 -21.10
C THR A 176 -10.99 5.90 -22.44
N PRO A 177 -11.87 6.79 -22.91
CA PRO A 177 -11.66 7.53 -24.14
C PRO A 177 -10.37 8.38 -24.06
N GLY A 178 -9.45 8.22 -24.99
CA GLY A 178 -8.24 9.04 -25.11
C GLY A 178 -7.06 8.62 -24.24
N ALA A 179 -7.02 7.36 -23.75
CA ALA A 179 -5.84 6.78 -23.15
C ALA A 179 -4.81 6.37 -24.23
#